data_96573d5019f16e3c11e1822c83a5a0fd
#
_entry.id   96573d5019f16e3c11e1822c83a5a0fd
#
_cell.length_a   1.000
_cell.length_b   1.000
_cell.length_c   1.000
_cell.angle_alpha   90.00
_cell.angle_beta   90.00
_cell.angle_gamma   90.00
#
_symmetry.space_group_name_H-M   'P 1'
#
loop_
_entity.id
_entity.type
_entity.pdbx_description
1 polymer ?
#
loop_
_entity_poly.entity_id
_entity_poly.type
_entity_poly.pdbx_seq_one_letter_code
_entity_poly.pdbx_strand_id
1 'polypeptide(L)'
;MGKCHHSAVISAPVEEVWQLLRNFHDLSWTAAIETLEPVGDARGDQVGARRLLNGAISETLRSLNDLEHTFQYQITDGPSPISKDDLKFYYGTVSVLPVTDENASFVSWITRFESKDDAVTQEFCDPFYSTFLAHLKARFA
;
A
#
# COMPACT_ATOMS: atom_id res chain seq x y z
N MET A 1 1.52 -0.78 20.10
CA MET A 1 1.50 -1.11 18.67
C MET A 1 0.35 -0.40 17.98
N GLY A 2 0.64 0.27 16.87
CA GLY A 2 -0.36 0.97 16.08
C GLY A 2 -0.88 0.13 14.92
N LYS A 3 -2.03 0.51 14.40
CA LYS A 3 -2.69 -0.19 13.30
C LYS A 3 -3.59 0.76 12.53
N CYS A 4 -3.58 0.64 11.18
CA CYS A 4 -4.62 1.21 10.34
C CYS A 4 -5.28 0.06 9.57
N HIS A 5 -6.56 0.17 9.30
CA HIS A 5 -7.27 -0.80 8.48
C HIS A 5 -8.35 -0.10 7.67
N HIS A 6 -8.25 -0.23 6.36
CA HIS A 6 -9.28 0.22 5.42
C HIS A 6 -9.55 -0.86 4.40
N SER A 7 -10.77 -0.93 3.93
CA SER A 7 -11.17 -1.88 2.90
C SER A 7 -12.23 -1.28 1.99
N ALA A 8 -12.36 -1.82 0.80
CA ALA A 8 -13.35 -1.38 -0.17
C ALA A 8 -13.74 -2.52 -1.12
N VAL A 9 -14.96 -2.47 -1.62
CA VAL A 9 -15.39 -3.32 -2.73
C VAL A 9 -15.11 -2.56 -4.03
N ILE A 10 -14.41 -3.23 -4.94
CA ILE A 10 -14.01 -2.68 -6.23
C ILE A 10 -14.81 -3.40 -7.32
N SER A 11 -15.41 -2.64 -8.24
CA SER A 11 -16.27 -3.17 -9.30
C SER A 11 -15.46 -3.70 -10.49
N ALA A 12 -14.60 -4.66 -10.22
CA ALA A 12 -13.78 -5.35 -11.22
C ALA A 12 -13.36 -6.72 -10.70
N PRO A 13 -13.09 -7.69 -11.59
CA PRO A 13 -12.58 -9.00 -11.18
C PRO A 13 -11.22 -8.91 -10.50
N VAL A 14 -10.92 -9.88 -9.64
CA VAL A 14 -9.67 -9.95 -8.88
C VAL A 14 -8.45 -9.82 -9.79
N GLU A 15 -8.44 -10.50 -10.94
CA GLU A 15 -7.30 -10.49 -11.85
C GLU A 15 -6.96 -9.08 -12.35
N GLU A 16 -7.97 -8.26 -12.63
CA GLU A 16 -7.74 -6.89 -13.10
C GLU A 16 -7.21 -6.00 -11.97
N VAL A 17 -7.81 -6.10 -10.81
CA VAL A 17 -7.39 -5.30 -9.65
C VAL A 17 -5.99 -5.71 -9.19
N TRP A 18 -5.74 -7.01 -9.12
CA TRP A 18 -4.43 -7.53 -8.72
C TRP A 18 -3.32 -7.14 -9.69
N GLN A 19 -3.58 -7.21 -11.00
CA GLN A 19 -2.57 -6.80 -12.01
C GLN A 19 -2.13 -5.35 -11.81
N LEU A 20 -3.05 -4.48 -11.43
CA LEU A 20 -2.72 -3.09 -11.15
C LEU A 20 -1.93 -2.96 -9.85
N LEU A 21 -2.39 -3.57 -8.78
CA LEU A 21 -1.80 -3.41 -7.44
C LEU A 21 -0.47 -4.14 -7.25
N ARG A 22 -0.25 -5.26 -7.95
CA ARG A 22 0.96 -6.05 -7.80
C ARG A 22 2.22 -5.36 -8.32
N ASN A 23 2.08 -4.33 -9.14
CA ASN A 23 3.22 -3.55 -9.59
C ASN A 23 3.55 -2.47 -8.57
N PHE A 24 4.55 -2.72 -7.75
CA PHE A 24 4.99 -1.82 -6.69
C PHE A 24 5.49 -0.47 -7.22
N HIS A 25 5.86 -0.40 -8.51
CA HIS A 25 6.31 0.82 -9.16
C HIS A 25 5.19 1.56 -9.91
N ASP A 26 3.94 1.17 -9.73
CA ASP A 26 2.79 1.85 -10.35
C ASP A 26 1.76 2.28 -9.32
N LEU A 27 1.72 3.56 -9.03
CA LEU A 27 0.68 4.22 -8.24
C LEU A 27 -0.02 5.31 -9.07
N SER A 28 0.01 5.18 -10.39
CA SER A 28 -0.62 6.14 -11.31
C SER A 28 -2.15 6.21 -11.15
N TRP A 29 -2.74 5.22 -10.49
CA TRP A 29 -4.17 5.18 -10.23
C TRP A 29 -4.62 6.09 -9.07
N THR A 30 -3.69 6.72 -8.36
CA THR A 30 -4.03 7.67 -7.28
C THR A 30 -3.27 8.98 -7.44
N ALA A 31 -4.01 10.08 -7.46
CA ALA A 31 -3.41 11.42 -7.51
C ALA A 31 -2.75 11.84 -6.18
N ALA A 32 -2.97 11.10 -5.10
CA ALA A 32 -2.31 11.37 -3.83
C ALA A 32 -0.79 11.16 -3.91
N ILE A 33 -0.33 10.35 -4.85
CA ILE A 33 1.09 10.16 -5.13
C ILE A 33 1.41 10.90 -6.44
N GLU A 34 2.01 12.07 -6.32
CA GLU A 34 2.37 12.88 -7.49
C GLU A 34 3.58 12.32 -8.22
N THR A 35 4.55 11.81 -7.48
CA THR A 35 5.77 11.22 -8.06
C THR A 35 6.09 9.89 -7.41
N LEU A 36 6.52 8.93 -8.21
CA LEU A 36 7.06 7.66 -7.78
C LEU A 36 8.38 7.43 -8.50
N GLU A 37 9.45 7.24 -7.72
CA GLU A 37 10.77 6.93 -8.24
C GLU A 37 11.16 5.52 -7.85
N PRO A 38 11.33 4.59 -8.82
CA PRO A 38 11.95 3.30 -8.51
C PRO A 38 13.38 3.51 -8.03
N VAL A 39 13.78 2.76 -7.00
CA VAL A 39 15.13 2.83 -6.43
C VAL A 39 15.77 1.45 -6.53
N GLY A 40 17.00 1.39 -7.08
CA GLY A 40 17.71 0.13 -7.26
C GLY A 40 17.28 -0.61 -8.52
N ASP A 41 17.66 -1.89 -8.63
CA ASP A 41 17.54 -2.68 -9.85
C ASP A 41 16.36 -3.65 -9.88
N ALA A 42 15.69 -3.90 -8.75
CA ALA A 42 14.57 -4.83 -8.70
C ALA A 42 13.35 -4.26 -9.44
N ARG A 43 12.66 -5.13 -10.19
CA ARG A 43 11.42 -4.76 -10.85
C ARG A 43 10.30 -4.59 -9.81
N GLY A 44 9.22 -3.90 -10.21
CA GLY A 44 8.09 -3.63 -9.32
C GLY A 44 7.33 -4.87 -8.83
N ASP A 45 7.57 -6.04 -9.45
CA ASP A 45 6.98 -7.32 -9.05
C ASP A 45 7.97 -8.24 -8.33
N GLN A 46 9.14 -7.74 -7.96
CA GLN A 46 10.18 -8.52 -7.27
C GLN A 46 10.30 -8.09 -5.82
N VAL A 47 10.42 -9.07 -4.93
CA VAL A 47 10.77 -8.82 -3.52
C VAL A 47 12.09 -8.06 -3.45
N GLY A 48 12.11 -7.02 -2.63
CA GLY A 48 13.25 -6.09 -2.57
C GLY A 48 13.08 -4.85 -3.43
N ALA A 49 12.03 -4.78 -4.27
CA ALA A 49 11.72 -3.57 -5.03
C ALA A 49 11.53 -2.40 -4.07
N ARG A 50 12.12 -1.26 -4.41
CA ARG A 50 12.03 -0.05 -3.60
C ARG A 50 11.41 1.08 -4.41
N ARG A 51 10.72 1.97 -3.70
CA ARG A 51 10.13 3.17 -4.31
C ARG A 51 10.26 4.35 -3.38
N LEU A 52 10.41 5.54 -3.98
CA LEU A 52 10.38 6.81 -3.27
C LEU A 52 9.13 7.56 -3.71
N LEU A 53 8.24 7.84 -2.78
CA LEU A 53 6.94 8.46 -3.04
C LEU A 53 6.99 9.94 -2.68
N ASN A 54 6.60 10.80 -3.64
CA ASN A 54 6.56 12.26 -3.48
C ASN A 54 7.90 12.83 -2.98
N GLY A 55 9.01 12.18 -3.33
CA GLY A 55 10.33 12.59 -2.89
C GLY A 55 10.59 12.47 -1.39
N ALA A 56 9.71 11.81 -0.63
CA ALA A 56 9.75 11.84 0.84
C ALA A 56 9.64 10.48 1.51
N ILE A 57 8.78 9.58 1.01
CA ILE A 57 8.48 8.31 1.68
C ILE A 57 9.17 7.17 0.96
N SER A 58 10.05 6.46 1.68
CA SER A 58 10.78 5.30 1.15
C SER A 58 10.09 4.01 1.57
N GLU A 59 9.80 3.15 0.60
CA GLU A 59 9.14 1.86 0.84
C GLU A 59 9.86 0.73 0.12
N THR A 60 9.82 -0.45 0.72
CA THR A 60 10.42 -1.67 0.17
C THR A 60 9.38 -2.79 0.14
N LEU A 61 9.26 -3.47 -1.00
CA LEU A 61 8.41 -4.65 -1.14
C LEU A 61 9.05 -5.83 -0.40
N ARG A 62 8.34 -6.39 0.57
CA ARG A 62 8.85 -7.46 1.44
C ARG A 62 8.40 -8.84 1.03
N SER A 63 7.19 -8.96 0.51
CA SER A 63 6.66 -10.22 0.00
C SER A 63 5.61 -9.96 -1.06
N LEU A 64 5.45 -10.90 -1.99
CA LEU A 64 4.42 -10.85 -3.03
C LEU A 64 3.98 -12.28 -3.33
N ASN A 65 2.67 -12.52 -3.26
CA ASN A 65 2.08 -13.83 -3.48
C ASN A 65 0.98 -13.72 -4.53
N ASP A 66 1.28 -14.17 -5.76
CA ASP A 66 0.33 -14.11 -6.87
C ASP A 66 -0.79 -15.14 -6.77
N LEU A 67 -0.64 -16.17 -5.95
CA LEU A 67 -1.68 -17.17 -5.73
C LEU A 67 -2.74 -16.65 -4.75
N GLU A 68 -2.28 -16.06 -3.65
CA GLU A 68 -3.15 -15.51 -2.61
C GLU A 68 -3.55 -14.05 -2.89
N HIS A 69 -2.97 -13.41 -3.88
CA HIS A 69 -3.19 -11.99 -4.23
C HIS A 69 -2.95 -11.08 -3.04
N THR A 70 -1.77 -11.19 -2.46
CA THR A 70 -1.37 -10.37 -1.32
C THR A 70 0.08 -9.95 -1.45
N PHE A 71 0.39 -8.73 -1.01
CA PHE A 71 1.77 -8.29 -0.86
C PHE A 71 1.94 -7.51 0.44
N GLN A 72 3.18 -7.49 0.93
CA GLN A 72 3.56 -6.73 2.12
C GLN A 72 4.72 -5.81 1.77
N TYR A 73 4.64 -4.58 2.25
CA TYR A 73 5.72 -3.60 2.12
C TYR A 73 6.11 -3.06 3.49
N GLN A 74 7.27 -2.42 3.53
CA GLN A 74 7.80 -1.76 4.71
C GLN A 74 8.06 -0.30 4.39
N ILE A 75 7.62 0.63 5.25
CA ILE A 75 8.10 2.00 5.21
C ILE A 75 9.43 2.04 5.96
N THR A 76 10.49 2.49 5.28
CA THR A 76 11.84 2.54 5.84
C THR A 76 12.26 3.95 6.23
N ASP A 77 11.66 4.98 5.63
CA ASP A 77 11.91 6.38 5.96
C ASP A 77 10.78 7.25 5.43
N GLY A 78 10.64 8.44 5.97
CA GLY A 78 9.65 9.43 5.55
C GLY A 78 9.70 10.67 6.44
N PRO A 79 8.74 11.60 6.24
CA PRO A 79 8.61 12.72 7.15
C PRO A 79 8.10 12.23 8.51
N SER A 80 8.47 12.92 9.59
CA SER A 80 7.93 12.59 10.91
C SER A 80 6.39 12.66 10.87
N PRO A 81 5.68 11.71 11.46
CA PRO A 81 6.08 10.69 12.44
C PRO A 81 6.51 9.33 11.85
N ILE A 82 6.77 9.23 10.55
CA ILE A 82 7.17 7.98 9.90
C ILE A 82 8.63 8.00 9.41
N SER A 83 9.47 8.86 10.00
CA SER A 83 10.89 8.83 9.68
C SER A 83 11.56 7.59 10.27
N LYS A 84 12.74 7.26 9.74
CA LYS A 84 13.54 6.14 10.26
C LYS A 84 13.89 6.31 11.74
N ASP A 85 13.96 7.54 12.23
CA ASP A 85 14.27 7.81 13.64
C ASP A 85 13.02 7.67 14.53
N ASP A 86 11.82 7.82 13.96
CA ASP A 86 10.56 7.68 14.67
C ASP A 86 10.07 6.23 14.72
N LEU A 87 10.33 5.48 13.67
CA LEU A 87 9.79 4.13 13.49
C LEU A 87 10.72 3.06 14.07
N LYS A 88 10.15 2.16 14.85
CA LYS A 88 10.77 0.88 15.16
C LYS A 88 10.51 -0.10 14.02
N PHE A 89 9.28 -0.14 13.52
CA PHE A 89 8.90 -0.83 12.28
C PHE A 89 7.59 -0.27 11.74
N TYR A 90 7.33 -0.50 10.45
CA TYR A 90 6.08 -0.15 9.81
C TYR A 90 5.86 -1.08 8.62
N TYR A 91 4.86 -1.95 8.69
CA TYR A 91 4.50 -2.89 7.64
C TYR A 91 3.08 -2.64 7.15
N GLY A 92 2.89 -2.68 5.84
CA GLY A 92 1.58 -2.63 5.22
C GLY A 92 1.32 -3.91 4.43
N THR A 93 0.11 -4.45 4.54
CA THR A 93 -0.32 -5.64 3.82
C THR A 93 -1.56 -5.31 3.01
N VAL A 94 -1.47 -5.55 1.70
CA VAL A 94 -2.58 -5.35 0.76
C VAL A 94 -3.01 -6.71 0.23
N SER A 95 -4.30 -6.99 0.33
CA SER A 95 -4.89 -8.25 -0.14
C SER A 95 -6.08 -7.98 -1.05
N VAL A 96 -6.21 -8.77 -2.11
CA VAL A 96 -7.33 -8.68 -3.05
C VAL A 96 -8.05 -10.02 -3.03
N LEU A 97 -9.28 -10.03 -2.54
CA LEU A 97 -10.10 -11.22 -2.41
C LEU A 97 -11.31 -11.16 -3.36
N PRO A 98 -11.74 -12.30 -3.91
CA PRO A 98 -12.92 -12.29 -4.77
C PRO A 98 -14.21 -12.10 -3.97
N VAL A 99 -15.11 -11.28 -4.50
CA VAL A 99 -16.51 -11.22 -4.10
C VAL A 99 -17.27 -12.03 -5.15
N THR A 100 -17.45 -13.31 -4.89
CA THR A 100 -17.78 -14.28 -5.94
C THR A 100 -19.18 -14.10 -6.51
N ASP A 101 -20.13 -13.64 -5.72
CA ASP A 101 -21.51 -13.45 -6.17
C ASP A 101 -21.70 -12.22 -7.06
N GLU A 102 -20.74 -11.32 -7.12
CA GLU A 102 -20.80 -10.09 -7.91
C GLU A 102 -19.70 -9.97 -8.96
N ASN A 103 -18.78 -10.94 -9.01
CA ASN A 103 -17.57 -10.88 -9.83
C ASN A 103 -16.79 -9.58 -9.58
N ALA A 104 -16.71 -9.20 -8.32
CA ALA A 104 -16.02 -8.00 -7.85
C ALA A 104 -14.85 -8.37 -6.95
N SER A 105 -14.13 -7.38 -6.45
CA SER A 105 -12.99 -7.58 -5.59
C SER A 105 -13.19 -6.89 -4.25
N PHE A 106 -12.71 -7.53 -3.20
CA PHE A 106 -12.59 -6.92 -1.86
C PHE A 106 -11.12 -6.64 -1.61
N VAL A 107 -10.77 -5.36 -1.50
CA VAL A 107 -9.39 -4.94 -1.22
C VAL A 107 -9.28 -4.55 0.24
N SER A 108 -8.36 -5.20 0.94
CA SER A 108 -8.04 -4.92 2.34
C SER A 108 -6.64 -4.35 2.44
N TRP A 109 -6.50 -3.26 3.16
CA TRP A 109 -5.21 -2.60 3.41
C TRP A 109 -5.03 -2.47 4.91
N ILE A 110 -4.08 -3.23 5.45
CA ILE A 110 -3.82 -3.27 6.89
C ILE A 110 -2.37 -2.85 7.12
N THR A 111 -2.16 -1.94 8.07
CA THR A 111 -0.82 -1.57 8.51
C THR A 111 -0.63 -1.85 9.98
N ARG A 112 0.60 -2.21 10.34
CA ARG A 112 1.01 -2.43 11.72
C ARG A 112 2.35 -1.74 11.92
N PHE A 113 2.46 -1.03 13.02
CA PHE A 113 3.68 -0.25 13.27
C PHE A 113 3.93 -0.09 14.76
N GLU A 114 5.17 0.23 15.06
CA GLU A 114 5.59 0.72 16.37
C GLU A 114 6.47 1.93 16.12
N SER A 115 6.11 3.04 16.74
CA SER A 115 6.77 4.33 16.57
C SER A 115 6.96 5.01 17.91
N LYS A 116 7.56 6.20 17.92
CA LYS A 116 7.71 6.97 19.14
C LYS A 116 6.35 7.33 19.77
N ASP A 117 5.33 7.58 18.96
CA ASP A 117 3.97 7.83 19.40
C ASP A 117 2.99 7.21 18.41
N ASP A 118 2.50 6.02 18.73
CA ASP A 118 1.64 5.24 17.82
C ASP A 118 0.33 5.96 17.50
N ALA A 119 -0.24 6.71 18.45
CA ALA A 119 -1.48 7.44 18.20
C ALA A 119 -1.29 8.55 17.18
N VAL A 120 -0.17 9.28 17.26
CA VAL A 120 0.17 10.34 16.31
C VAL A 120 0.45 9.74 14.94
N THR A 121 1.17 8.63 14.88
CA THR A 121 1.47 7.94 13.63
C THR A 121 0.19 7.43 12.96
N GLN A 122 -0.71 6.84 13.71
CA GLN A 122 -2.00 6.37 13.19
C GLN A 122 -2.83 7.52 12.63
N GLU A 123 -2.92 8.62 13.33
CA GLU A 123 -3.65 9.81 12.87
C GLU A 123 -3.06 10.39 11.59
N PHE A 124 -1.74 10.36 11.46
CA PHE A 124 -1.05 10.83 10.26
C PHE A 124 -1.31 9.92 9.05
N CYS A 125 -1.23 8.60 9.24
CA CYS A 125 -1.26 7.63 8.15
C CYS A 125 -2.68 7.24 7.72
N ASP A 126 -3.63 7.21 8.63
CA ASP A 126 -4.97 6.69 8.39
C ASP A 126 -5.66 7.31 7.16
N PRO A 127 -5.65 8.64 6.96
CA PRO A 127 -6.32 9.26 5.81
C PRO A 127 -5.73 8.85 4.45
N PHE A 128 -4.46 8.46 4.40
CA PHE A 128 -3.85 8.04 3.13
C PHE A 128 -4.53 6.79 2.58
N TYR A 129 -4.84 5.83 3.44
CA TYR A 129 -5.40 4.55 3.01
C TYR A 129 -6.85 4.66 2.56
N SER A 130 -7.67 5.47 3.24
CA SER A 130 -9.02 5.75 2.79
C SER A 130 -9.02 6.46 1.44
N THR A 131 -8.09 7.38 1.24
CA THR A 131 -7.91 8.10 -0.03
C THR A 131 -7.47 7.16 -1.15
N PHE A 132 -6.48 6.31 -0.89
CA PHE A 132 -6.01 5.33 -1.87
C PHE A 132 -7.15 4.42 -2.33
N LEU A 133 -7.92 3.88 -1.40
CA LEU A 133 -9.02 2.98 -1.75
C LEU A 133 -10.15 3.70 -2.49
N ALA A 134 -10.43 4.95 -2.16
CA ALA A 134 -11.40 5.76 -2.89
C ALA A 134 -10.95 5.98 -4.35
N HIS A 135 -9.67 6.27 -4.57
CA HIS A 135 -9.11 6.44 -5.92
C HIS A 135 -9.10 5.12 -6.70
N LEU A 136 -8.78 4.01 -6.04
CA LEU A 136 -8.83 2.68 -6.64
C LEU A 136 -10.25 2.34 -7.09
N LYS A 137 -11.22 2.61 -6.23
CA LYS A 137 -12.65 2.40 -6.54
C LYS A 137 -13.08 3.23 -7.76
N ALA A 138 -12.67 4.49 -7.83
CA ALA A 138 -12.95 5.38 -8.96
C ALA A 138 -12.31 4.89 -10.26
N ARG A 139 -11.11 4.32 -10.19
CA ARG A 139 -10.37 3.79 -11.34
C ARG A 139 -11.14 2.67 -12.07
N PHE A 140 -11.93 1.91 -11.33
CA PHE A 140 -12.71 0.76 -11.85
C PHE A 140 -14.22 1.02 -11.83
N ALA A 141 -14.63 2.25 -11.66
CA ALA A 141 -16.05 2.61 -11.64
C ALA A 141 -16.67 2.57 -13.04
#